data_c58f31d2c17c2d479bc9ab894f158d4f
#
_entry.id   c58f31d2c17c2d479bc9ab894f158d4f
#
_cell.length_a   1.000
_cell.length_b   1.000
_cell.length_c   1.000
_cell.angle_alpha   90.00
_cell.angle_beta   90.00
_cell.angle_gamma   90.00
#
_symmetry.space_group_name_H-M   'P 1'
#
loop_
_entity.id
_entity.type
_entity.pdbx_description
1 polymer ?
#
loop_
_entity_poly.entity_id
_entity_poly.type
_entity_poly.pdbx_seq_one_letter_code
_entity_poly.pdbx_strand_id
1 'polypeptide(L)'
;YNQRRKNVYIVGLGPYTFDTDFNCDLFLEENGDTYEVILKNKKADFLLDYDHIFTKSIFDFDTKEHTHKKEPLFNDPNKIAQAIKSSYHSSIWDDLAQIELGCGICNYSCPLHYSYKIEDNFCFNKPHTTCRTRTWTNNFQSDLPMRDKIYNWYYDKFVKFYELTGHIGCIDCGRCIKYCPAKINFKHVLKTILNDYDKSLSTQKK
;
A
#
# COMPACT_ATOMS: atom_id res chain seq x y z
N TYR A 1 -0.26 -16.23 7.84
CA TYR A 1 -0.38 -14.96 8.56
C TYR A 1 -0.85 -15.19 10.01
N ASN A 2 -2.01 -15.79 10.23
CA ASN A 2 -2.62 -15.93 11.56
C ASN A 2 -1.76 -16.68 12.59
N GLN A 3 -0.99 -17.70 12.19
CA GLN A 3 -0.08 -18.39 13.09
C GLN A 3 1.10 -17.51 13.53
N ARG A 4 1.67 -16.73 12.61
CA ARG A 4 2.76 -15.78 12.93
C ARG A 4 2.26 -14.61 13.76
N ARG A 5 1.01 -14.17 13.51
CA ARG A 5 0.38 -13.03 14.21
C ARG A 5 0.16 -13.28 15.71
N LYS A 6 0.02 -14.56 16.12
CA LYS A 6 -0.16 -14.91 17.54
C LYS A 6 1.03 -14.51 18.41
N ASN A 7 2.24 -14.57 17.87
CA ASN A 7 3.50 -14.35 18.60
C ASN A 7 4.19 -13.03 18.25
N VAL A 8 3.50 -12.14 17.56
CA VAL A 8 4.03 -10.83 17.14
C VAL A 8 3.10 -9.72 17.62
N TYR A 9 3.69 -8.70 18.26
CA TYR A 9 3.02 -7.46 18.60
C TYR A 9 3.31 -6.43 17.53
N ILE A 10 2.27 -5.78 17.03
CA ILE A 10 2.38 -4.73 16.02
C ILE A 10 2.11 -3.41 16.70
N VAL A 11 3.12 -2.54 16.71
CA VAL A 11 3.01 -1.18 17.18
C VAL A 11 2.89 -0.28 15.94
N GLY A 12 1.79 0.43 15.84
CA GLY A 12 1.60 1.47 14.84
C GLY A 12 2.20 2.79 15.35
N LEU A 13 2.79 3.57 14.45
CA LEU A 13 3.35 4.90 14.75
C LEU A 13 2.72 5.91 13.81
N GLY A 14 2.15 6.99 14.35
CA GLY A 14 1.62 8.14 13.61
C GLY A 14 2.66 9.24 13.34
N PRO A 15 2.40 10.17 12.42
CA PRO A 15 1.20 11.00 12.34
C PRO A 15 0.13 10.41 11.43
N TYR A 16 -1.11 10.69 11.79
CA TYR A 16 -2.30 10.12 11.17
C TYR A 16 -2.41 10.39 9.69
N THR A 17 -2.00 9.41 8.89
CA THR A 17 -2.45 9.28 7.51
C THR A 17 -3.06 7.90 7.27
N PHE A 18 -3.23 7.12 8.33
CA PHE A 18 -3.71 5.74 8.22
C PHE A 18 -5.04 5.56 8.94
N ASP A 19 -5.95 4.92 8.25
CA ASP A 19 -7.21 4.42 8.80
C ASP A 19 -6.90 3.65 10.10
N THR A 20 -7.54 4.03 11.19
CA THR A 20 -7.39 3.42 12.53
C THR A 20 -7.77 1.95 12.58
N ASP A 21 -8.32 1.41 11.50
CA ASP A 21 -8.57 -0.02 11.31
C ASP A 21 -7.31 -0.84 11.00
N PHE A 22 -6.13 -0.23 11.04
CA PHE A 22 -4.88 -0.99 10.91
C PHE A 22 -4.79 -2.01 12.04
N ASN A 23 -4.50 -3.24 11.66
CA ASN A 23 -4.41 -4.42 12.54
C ASN A 23 -3.17 -4.34 13.46
N CYS A 24 -3.02 -3.23 14.20
CA CYS A 24 -2.01 -3.08 15.24
C CYS A 24 -2.58 -3.44 16.61
N ASP A 25 -1.71 -3.84 17.52
CA ASP A 25 -2.10 -4.14 18.90
C ASP A 25 -2.06 -2.88 19.76
N LEU A 26 -1.11 -2.00 19.46
CA LEU A 26 -0.87 -0.75 20.13
C LEU A 26 -0.55 0.32 19.09
N PHE A 27 -1.06 1.52 19.27
CA PHE A 27 -0.80 2.64 18.37
C PHE A 27 -0.21 3.81 19.16
N LEU A 28 0.86 4.40 18.63
CA LEU A 28 1.52 5.57 19.18
C LEU A 28 1.18 6.78 18.31
N GLU A 29 0.48 7.74 18.89
CA GLU A 29 0.16 9.01 18.25
C GLU A 29 1.15 10.08 18.68
N GLU A 30 1.74 10.76 17.72
CA GLU A 30 2.67 11.85 17.99
C GLU A 30 1.92 13.08 18.50
N ASN A 31 2.33 13.55 19.69
CA ASN A 31 1.77 14.74 20.32
C ASN A 31 2.93 15.64 20.82
N GLY A 32 3.44 16.47 19.91
CA GLY A 32 4.64 17.28 20.18
C GLY A 32 5.87 16.41 20.46
N ASP A 33 6.46 16.54 21.63
CA ASP A 33 7.64 15.77 22.05
C ASP A 33 7.30 14.44 22.75
N THR A 34 6.01 14.08 22.79
CA THR A 34 5.52 12.88 23.46
C THR A 34 4.65 12.06 22.54
N TYR A 35 4.34 10.84 22.95
CA TYR A 35 3.41 9.96 22.22
C TYR A 35 2.23 9.61 23.12
N GLU A 36 1.03 9.73 22.58
CA GLU A 36 -0.15 9.13 23.16
C GLU A 36 -0.24 7.67 22.75
N VAL A 37 -0.56 6.80 23.72
CA VAL A 37 -0.64 5.36 23.50
C VAL A 37 -2.08 4.93 23.46
N ILE A 38 -2.51 4.40 22.32
CA ILE A 38 -3.84 3.87 22.12
C ILE A 38 -3.78 2.35 22.05
N LEU A 39 -4.36 1.68 23.04
CA LEU A 39 -4.48 0.23 23.06
C LEU A 39 -5.59 -0.22 22.11
N LYS A 40 -5.23 -0.93 21.04
CA LYS A 40 -6.19 -1.47 20.05
C LYS A 40 -6.57 -2.92 20.34
N ASN A 41 -5.70 -3.67 21.01
CA ASN A 41 -5.91 -5.08 21.29
C ASN A 41 -5.44 -5.42 22.71
N LYS A 42 -6.30 -6.02 23.52
CA LYS A 42 -5.99 -6.47 24.89
C LYS A 42 -4.77 -7.40 24.98
N LYS A 43 -4.39 -8.03 23.88
CA LYS A 43 -3.17 -8.83 23.78
C LYS A 43 -1.91 -8.03 24.14
N ALA A 44 -1.91 -6.73 23.91
CA ALA A 44 -0.79 -5.83 24.15
C ALA A 44 -0.86 -5.10 25.52
N ASP A 45 -1.88 -5.37 26.33
CA ASP A 45 -2.12 -4.69 27.61
C ASP A 45 -0.90 -4.74 28.54
N PHE A 46 -0.25 -5.90 28.61
CA PHE A 46 0.96 -6.09 29.43
C PHE A 46 2.13 -5.17 29.03
N LEU A 47 2.14 -4.63 27.80
CA LEU A 47 3.17 -3.68 27.37
C LEU A 47 3.03 -2.35 28.12
N LEU A 48 1.84 -2.03 28.62
CA LEU A 48 1.57 -0.82 29.36
C LEU A 48 2.03 -0.90 30.84
N ASP A 49 2.33 -2.10 31.33
CA ASP A 49 2.81 -2.33 32.70
C ASP A 49 4.29 -1.88 32.93
N TYR A 50 4.92 -1.35 31.88
CA TYR A 50 6.29 -0.82 31.98
C TYR A 50 6.27 0.66 32.40
N ASP A 51 6.13 0.91 33.70
CA ASP A 51 6.02 2.27 34.30
C ASP A 51 7.18 3.22 33.96
N HIS A 52 8.33 2.69 33.58
CA HIS A 52 9.48 3.50 33.15
C HIS A 52 9.40 3.93 31.67
N ILE A 53 8.47 3.40 30.90
CA ILE A 53 8.25 3.74 29.49
C ILE A 53 6.93 4.50 29.33
N PHE A 54 5.88 4.04 30.02
CA PHE A 54 4.55 4.60 29.92
C PHE A 54 4.12 5.24 31.21
N THR A 55 3.57 6.44 31.14
CA THR A 55 2.95 7.14 32.26
C THR A 55 1.47 7.29 32.00
N LYS A 56 0.66 7.14 33.05
CA LYS A 56 -0.78 7.32 32.92
C LYS A 56 -1.06 8.78 32.56
N SER A 57 -1.73 9.02 31.45
CA SER A 57 -2.14 10.37 31.05
C SER A 57 -3.11 10.96 32.06
N ILE A 58 -2.87 12.21 32.45
CA ILE A 58 -3.75 12.99 33.34
C ILE A 58 -4.80 13.74 32.49
N PHE A 59 -4.61 13.79 31.17
CA PHE A 59 -5.50 14.50 30.27
C PHE A 59 -6.48 13.52 29.65
N ASP A 60 -7.75 13.87 29.74
CA ASP A 60 -8.81 13.23 28.96
C ASP A 60 -8.68 13.75 27.53
N PHE A 61 -7.95 13.03 26.71
CA PHE A 61 -7.80 13.38 25.31
C PHE A 61 -9.13 13.08 24.63
N ASP A 62 -9.76 14.15 24.16
CA ASP A 62 -10.87 14.05 23.23
C ASP A 62 -10.37 13.26 22.01
N THR A 63 -10.66 11.98 21.97
CA THR A 63 -10.37 11.12 20.83
C THR A 63 -11.24 11.62 19.68
N LYS A 64 -10.83 12.74 19.08
CA LYS A 64 -11.39 13.15 17.80
C LYS A 64 -11.10 11.99 16.87
N GLU A 65 -12.13 11.26 16.53
CA GLU A 65 -12.11 10.34 15.43
C GLU A 65 -11.58 11.10 14.20
N HIS A 66 -10.28 11.08 14.01
CA HIS A 66 -9.69 11.46 12.75
C HIS A 66 -10.06 10.37 11.75
N THR A 67 -11.33 10.35 11.39
CA THR A 67 -11.82 9.57 10.27
C THR A 67 -11.13 10.11 9.03
N HIS A 68 -10.01 9.51 8.65
CA HIS A 68 -9.50 9.65 7.30
C HIS A 68 -10.62 9.15 6.38
N LYS A 69 -11.32 10.11 5.78
CA LYS A 69 -12.27 9.80 4.71
C LYS A 69 -11.44 9.13 3.63
N LYS A 70 -11.56 7.81 3.53
CA LYS A 70 -11.04 7.07 2.35
C LYS A 70 -11.47 7.88 1.13
N GLU A 71 -10.53 8.14 0.23
CA GLU A 71 -10.91 8.82 -1.01
C GLU A 71 -12.05 7.99 -1.65
N PRO A 72 -13.17 8.59 -2.06
CA PRO A 72 -14.31 7.87 -2.63
C PRO A 72 -13.94 6.90 -3.73
N LEU A 73 -12.80 7.14 -4.38
CA LEU A 73 -12.20 6.31 -5.41
C LEU A 73 -12.01 4.84 -4.99
N PHE A 74 -11.78 4.57 -3.71
CA PHE A 74 -11.45 3.23 -3.20
C PHE A 74 -12.61 2.53 -2.46
N ASN A 75 -13.82 3.11 -2.51
CA ASN A 75 -14.96 2.58 -1.77
C ASN A 75 -15.50 1.24 -2.32
N ASP A 76 -15.28 0.96 -3.60
CA ASP A 76 -15.73 -0.29 -4.23
C ASP A 76 -14.56 -1.04 -4.87
N PRO A 77 -13.85 -1.87 -4.10
CA PRO A 77 -12.73 -2.67 -4.59
C PRO A 77 -13.11 -3.62 -5.74
N ASN A 78 -14.31 -4.18 -5.69
CA ASN A 78 -14.77 -5.11 -6.73
C ASN A 78 -14.97 -4.38 -8.06
N LYS A 79 -15.62 -3.21 -8.04
CA LYS A 79 -15.80 -2.37 -9.23
C LYS A 79 -14.44 -1.98 -9.83
N ILE A 80 -13.48 -1.60 -8.99
CA ILE A 80 -12.12 -1.26 -9.43
C ILE A 80 -11.49 -2.46 -10.14
N ALA A 81 -11.57 -3.65 -9.54
CA ALA A 81 -11.01 -4.87 -10.12
C ALA A 81 -11.64 -5.19 -11.50
N GLN A 82 -12.96 -5.09 -11.61
CA GLN A 82 -13.66 -5.32 -12.88
C GLN A 82 -13.30 -4.28 -13.94
N ALA A 83 -13.23 -3.01 -13.56
CA ALA A 83 -12.84 -1.93 -14.46
C ALA A 83 -11.40 -2.10 -14.99
N ILE A 84 -10.46 -2.49 -14.13
CA ILE A 84 -9.08 -2.78 -14.57
C ILE A 84 -9.04 -3.98 -15.51
N LYS A 85 -9.74 -5.08 -15.19
CA LYS A 85 -9.80 -6.26 -16.07
C LYS A 85 -10.34 -5.91 -17.47
N SER A 86 -11.39 -5.12 -17.53
CA SER A 86 -12.01 -4.72 -18.80
C SER A 86 -11.19 -3.70 -19.60
N SER A 87 -10.27 -2.98 -18.96
CA SER A 87 -9.48 -1.92 -19.58
C SER A 87 -8.25 -2.40 -20.36
N TYR A 88 -7.98 -3.70 -20.43
CA TYR A 88 -6.75 -4.21 -21.08
C TYR A 88 -6.53 -3.66 -22.50
N HIS A 89 -7.57 -3.52 -23.29
CA HIS A 89 -7.49 -2.98 -24.66
C HIS A 89 -7.65 -1.44 -24.75
N SER A 90 -7.67 -0.75 -23.62
CA SER A 90 -7.79 0.72 -23.60
C SER A 90 -6.50 1.38 -24.08
N SER A 91 -6.62 2.45 -24.87
CA SER A 91 -5.49 3.27 -25.33
C SER A 91 -4.75 3.99 -24.20
N ILE A 92 -5.37 4.11 -23.01
CA ILE A 92 -4.74 4.75 -21.85
C ILE A 92 -3.40 4.13 -21.50
N TRP A 93 -3.25 2.81 -21.73
CA TRP A 93 -2.00 2.10 -21.48
C TRP A 93 -0.91 2.46 -22.49
N ASP A 94 -1.31 2.72 -23.75
CA ASP A 94 -0.40 3.16 -24.80
C ASP A 94 0.06 4.60 -24.56
N ASP A 95 -0.85 5.48 -24.12
CA ASP A 95 -0.54 6.86 -23.75
C ASP A 95 0.44 6.93 -22.57
N LEU A 96 0.21 6.10 -21.55
CA LEU A 96 1.10 5.98 -20.40
C LEU A 96 2.47 5.41 -20.80
N ALA A 97 2.52 4.46 -21.74
CA ALA A 97 3.76 3.87 -22.20
C ALA A 97 4.72 4.86 -22.87
N GLN A 98 4.18 5.96 -23.41
CA GLN A 98 4.98 7.02 -24.02
C GLN A 98 5.72 7.88 -23.00
N ILE A 99 5.22 7.98 -21.76
CA ILE A 99 5.79 8.82 -20.71
C ILE A 99 6.45 8.02 -19.59
N GLU A 100 6.16 6.72 -19.46
CA GLU A 100 6.74 5.86 -18.41
C GLU A 100 8.21 5.55 -18.70
N LEU A 101 9.04 5.76 -17.70
CA LEU A 101 10.49 5.58 -17.79
C LEU A 101 10.98 4.16 -17.44
N GLY A 102 10.09 3.31 -16.96
CA GLY A 102 10.47 1.96 -16.50
C GLY A 102 11.34 1.93 -15.26
N CYS A 103 11.43 3.01 -14.51
CA CYS A 103 12.36 3.16 -13.37
C CYS A 103 11.96 2.33 -12.15
N GLY A 104 10.72 1.88 -12.04
CA GLY A 104 10.21 1.06 -10.93
C GLY A 104 10.10 1.74 -9.57
N ILE A 105 10.29 3.06 -9.48
CA ILE A 105 10.28 3.78 -8.20
C ILE A 105 8.92 3.66 -7.48
N CYS A 106 7.84 3.52 -8.24
CA CYS A 106 6.50 3.26 -7.72
C CYS A 106 6.40 1.93 -6.96
N ASN A 107 7.23 0.93 -7.30
CA ASN A 107 7.33 -0.33 -6.58
C ASN A 107 8.22 -0.17 -5.34
N TYR A 108 9.38 0.46 -5.47
CA TYR A 108 10.32 0.65 -4.36
C TYR A 108 9.75 1.50 -3.22
N SER A 109 8.96 2.51 -3.55
CA SER A 109 8.36 3.41 -2.58
C SER A 109 7.05 2.88 -1.96
N CYS A 110 6.46 1.83 -2.54
CA CYS A 110 5.17 1.31 -2.10
C CYS A 110 5.31 0.33 -0.92
N PRO A 111 4.70 0.61 0.24
CA PRO A 111 4.76 -0.29 1.39
C PRO A 111 4.01 -1.61 1.18
N LEU A 112 3.04 -1.64 0.26
CA LEU A 112 2.27 -2.84 -0.10
C LEU A 112 2.79 -3.57 -1.34
N HIS A 113 3.97 -3.20 -1.85
CA HIS A 113 4.56 -3.95 -2.95
C HIS A 113 5.11 -5.27 -2.43
N TYR A 114 4.59 -6.39 -2.93
CA TYR A 114 4.91 -7.74 -2.46
C TYR A 114 5.76 -8.57 -3.43
N SER A 115 5.95 -8.08 -4.65
CA SER A 115 6.78 -8.76 -5.64
C SER A 115 8.26 -8.42 -5.42
N TYR A 116 8.95 -9.24 -4.65
CA TYR A 116 10.40 -9.13 -4.43
C TYR A 116 11.02 -10.52 -4.31
N LYS A 117 12.28 -10.63 -4.70
CA LYS A 117 13.12 -11.80 -4.52
C LYS A 117 14.15 -11.51 -3.42
N ILE A 118 14.30 -12.43 -2.50
CA ILE A 118 15.37 -12.38 -1.51
C ILE A 118 16.49 -13.30 -1.99
N GLU A 119 17.67 -12.76 -2.12
CA GLU A 119 18.88 -13.51 -2.49
C GLU A 119 19.92 -13.38 -1.40
N ASP A 120 20.51 -14.51 -1.01
CA ASP A 120 21.64 -14.53 -0.12
C ASP A 120 22.94 -14.53 -0.97
N ASN A 121 23.71 -13.47 -0.88
CA ASN A 121 24.96 -13.31 -1.59
C ASN A 121 26.13 -13.29 -0.60
N PHE A 122 27.30 -13.77 -1.03
CA PHE A 122 28.50 -13.65 -0.24
C PHE A 122 28.97 -12.20 -0.15
N CYS A 123 29.26 -11.72 1.05
CA CYS A 123 29.80 -10.38 1.24
C CYS A 123 31.29 -10.40 0.96
N PHE A 124 31.75 -9.67 -0.06
CA PHE A 124 33.14 -9.59 -0.48
C PHE A 124 34.13 -9.20 0.62
N ASN A 125 33.70 -8.46 1.63
CA ASN A 125 34.58 -7.93 2.68
C ASN A 125 34.52 -8.73 4.01
N LYS A 126 33.74 -9.80 4.08
CA LYS A 126 33.61 -10.64 5.27
C LYS A 126 33.50 -12.10 4.84
N PRO A 127 34.64 -12.81 4.74
CA PRO A 127 34.61 -14.25 4.44
C PRO A 127 33.76 -14.95 5.50
N HIS A 128 32.89 -15.86 5.06
CA HIS A 128 31.93 -16.62 5.86
C HIS A 128 30.67 -15.86 6.33
N THR A 129 30.39 -14.66 5.84
CA THR A 129 29.10 -13.99 6.06
C THR A 129 28.30 -13.90 4.78
N THR A 130 27.01 -14.22 4.85
CA THR A 130 26.05 -13.99 3.77
C THR A 130 25.38 -12.62 3.95
N CYS A 131 25.39 -11.80 2.90
CA CYS A 131 24.58 -10.60 2.83
C CYS A 131 23.25 -10.97 2.18
N ARG A 132 22.18 -10.70 2.88
CA ARG A 132 20.84 -10.85 2.31
C ARG A 132 20.50 -9.60 1.52
N THR A 133 20.41 -9.75 0.20
CA THR A 133 19.97 -8.68 -0.69
C THR A 133 18.50 -8.91 -1.06
N ARG A 134 17.72 -7.85 -1.05
CA ARG A 134 16.35 -7.86 -1.56
C ARG A 134 16.37 -7.27 -2.95
N THR A 135 16.21 -8.13 -3.95
CA THR A 135 16.00 -7.70 -5.32
C THR A 135 14.49 -7.59 -5.55
N TRP A 136 14.03 -6.38 -5.84
CA TRP A 136 12.63 -6.17 -6.20
C TRP A 136 12.40 -6.72 -7.60
N THR A 137 11.64 -7.80 -7.70
CA THR A 137 11.11 -8.21 -8.98
C THR A 137 10.04 -7.20 -9.36
N ASN A 138 10.34 -6.46 -10.37
CA ASN A 138 9.56 -5.34 -10.83
C ASN A 138 8.97 -5.75 -12.17
N ASN A 139 7.68 -5.52 -12.37
CA ASN A 139 7.04 -5.72 -13.67
C ASN A 139 7.77 -4.96 -14.78
N PHE A 140 8.48 -3.88 -14.44
CA PHE A 140 9.29 -3.09 -15.37
C PHE A 140 10.60 -3.74 -15.78
N GLN A 141 11.06 -4.80 -15.13
CA GLN A 141 12.27 -5.56 -15.50
C GLN A 141 12.00 -6.72 -16.46
N SER A 142 10.73 -7.01 -16.78
CA SER A 142 10.37 -8.04 -17.75
C SER A 142 10.64 -7.59 -19.18
N ASP A 143 10.72 -8.54 -20.11
CA ASP A 143 10.87 -8.28 -21.57
C ASP A 143 9.55 -7.88 -22.26
N LEU A 144 8.49 -7.69 -21.49
CA LEU A 144 7.18 -7.27 -22.01
C LEU A 144 7.24 -5.83 -22.56
N PRO A 145 6.37 -5.47 -23.50
CA PRO A 145 6.14 -4.10 -23.91
C PRO A 145 5.81 -3.19 -22.72
N MET A 146 6.21 -1.92 -22.76
CA MET A 146 5.99 -0.98 -21.66
C MET A 146 4.51 -0.87 -21.28
N ARG A 147 3.63 -0.88 -22.26
CA ARG A 147 2.18 -0.90 -22.10
C ARG A 147 1.72 -2.03 -21.15
N ASP A 148 2.20 -3.25 -21.39
CA ASP A 148 1.82 -4.43 -20.60
C ASP A 148 2.45 -4.39 -19.20
N LYS A 149 3.66 -3.85 -19.08
CA LYS A 149 4.30 -3.63 -17.77
C LYS A 149 3.46 -2.71 -16.89
N ILE A 150 2.97 -1.60 -17.46
CA ILE A 150 2.13 -0.65 -16.76
C ILE A 150 0.79 -1.29 -16.38
N TYR A 151 0.11 -1.92 -17.35
CA TYR A 151 -1.13 -2.64 -17.07
C TYR A 151 -0.95 -3.65 -15.93
N ASN A 152 0.09 -4.46 -15.96
CA ASN A 152 0.38 -5.46 -14.94
C ASN A 152 0.61 -4.83 -13.57
N TRP A 153 1.20 -3.63 -13.49
CA TRP A 153 1.34 -2.92 -12.22
C TRP A 153 -0.02 -2.57 -11.59
N TYR A 154 -0.98 -2.09 -12.41
CA TYR A 154 -2.34 -1.82 -11.94
C TYR A 154 -3.08 -3.13 -11.61
N TYR A 155 -2.92 -4.14 -12.45
CA TYR A 155 -3.53 -5.45 -12.26
C TYR A 155 -3.08 -6.09 -10.94
N ASP A 156 -1.80 -6.10 -10.65
CA ASP A 156 -1.26 -6.66 -9.40
C ASP A 156 -1.83 -5.95 -8.16
N LYS A 157 -1.96 -4.63 -8.19
CA LYS A 157 -2.44 -3.84 -7.05
C LYS A 157 -3.94 -3.91 -6.83
N PHE A 158 -4.71 -3.85 -7.89
CA PHE A 158 -6.14 -3.61 -7.80
C PHE A 158 -6.99 -4.84 -8.14
N VAL A 159 -6.39 -5.84 -8.78
CA VAL A 159 -7.07 -7.09 -9.12
C VAL A 159 -6.50 -8.24 -8.30
N LYS A 160 -5.26 -8.60 -8.55
CA LYS A 160 -4.64 -9.79 -7.95
C LYS A 160 -4.53 -9.69 -6.44
N PHE A 161 -4.12 -8.54 -5.91
CA PHE A 161 -4.06 -8.33 -4.46
C PHE A 161 -5.45 -8.42 -3.84
N TYR A 162 -6.47 -7.85 -4.50
CA TYR A 162 -7.85 -7.93 -4.06
C TYR A 162 -8.39 -9.36 -4.06
N GLU A 163 -8.15 -10.13 -5.12
CA GLU A 163 -8.56 -11.53 -5.21
C GLU A 163 -7.92 -12.41 -4.11
N LEU A 164 -6.69 -12.09 -3.72
CA LEU A 164 -5.95 -12.85 -2.70
C LEU A 164 -6.33 -12.47 -1.26
N THR A 165 -6.71 -11.22 -1.02
CA THR A 165 -6.80 -10.68 0.35
C THR A 165 -8.16 -10.08 0.70
N GLY A 166 -9.01 -9.82 -0.28
CA GLY A 166 -10.25 -9.05 -0.12
C GLY A 166 -10.03 -7.54 -0.02
N HIS A 167 -8.78 -7.08 -0.14
CA HIS A 167 -8.41 -5.66 -0.05
C HIS A 167 -7.64 -5.21 -1.28
N ILE A 168 -7.70 -3.93 -1.62
CA ILE A 168 -6.85 -3.37 -2.67
C ILE A 168 -5.41 -3.20 -2.18
N GLY A 169 -4.44 -3.36 -3.08
CA GLY A 169 -3.01 -3.18 -2.78
C GLY A 169 -2.57 -1.71 -2.70
N CYS A 170 -3.42 -0.84 -2.12
CA CYS A 170 -3.16 0.58 -1.97
C CYS A 170 -3.74 1.12 -0.66
N ILE A 171 -2.90 1.83 0.10
CA ILE A 171 -3.29 2.54 1.33
C ILE A 171 -3.36 4.06 1.13
N ASP A 172 -3.33 4.51 -0.09
CA ASP A 172 -3.41 5.93 -0.45
C ASP A 172 -2.30 6.84 0.13
N CYS A 173 -1.12 6.30 0.41
CA CYS A 173 -0.02 7.07 0.98
C CYS A 173 0.64 8.08 0.02
N GLY A 174 0.29 8.07 -1.27
CA GLY A 174 0.77 9.02 -2.28
C GLY A 174 2.25 8.95 -2.68
N ARG A 175 3.06 8.05 -2.10
CA ARG A 175 4.50 7.96 -2.34
C ARG A 175 4.83 7.71 -3.81
N CYS A 176 4.11 6.80 -4.47
CA CYS A 176 4.30 6.49 -5.88
C CYS A 176 4.04 7.69 -6.81
N ILE A 177 3.14 8.60 -6.43
CA ILE A 177 2.90 9.86 -7.16
C ILE A 177 4.01 10.86 -6.85
N LYS A 178 4.34 11.04 -5.56
CA LYS A 178 5.33 12.02 -5.09
C LYS A 178 6.70 11.80 -5.70
N TYR A 179 7.13 10.55 -5.78
CA TYR A 179 8.47 10.20 -6.26
C TYR A 179 8.53 9.84 -7.74
N CYS A 180 7.41 9.82 -8.46
CA CYS A 180 7.38 9.52 -9.89
C CYS A 180 8.09 10.61 -10.70
N PRO A 181 9.20 10.31 -11.41
CA PRO A 181 9.89 11.30 -12.24
C PRO A 181 9.08 11.70 -13.47
N ALA A 182 8.27 10.79 -14.01
CA ALA A 182 7.35 11.05 -15.12
C ALA A 182 6.04 11.77 -14.69
N LYS A 183 5.89 12.07 -13.38
CA LYS A 183 4.71 12.74 -12.82
C LYS A 183 3.39 12.01 -13.07
N ILE A 184 3.42 10.71 -13.23
CA ILE A 184 2.21 9.89 -13.42
C ILE A 184 1.40 9.90 -12.13
N ASN A 185 0.16 10.34 -12.23
CA ASN A 185 -0.82 10.28 -11.14
C ASN A 185 -1.74 9.07 -11.34
N PHE A 186 -1.44 7.97 -10.67
CA PHE A 186 -2.21 6.73 -10.80
C PHE A 186 -3.69 6.89 -10.43
N LYS A 187 -4.03 7.80 -9.52
CA LYS A 187 -5.44 8.07 -9.17
C LYS A 187 -6.21 8.68 -10.33
N HIS A 188 -5.57 9.58 -11.08
CA HIS A 188 -6.18 10.16 -12.28
C HIS A 188 -6.44 9.07 -13.32
N VAL A 189 -5.45 8.21 -13.57
CA VAL A 189 -5.59 7.07 -14.48
C VAL A 189 -6.72 6.13 -14.03
N LEU A 190 -6.77 5.80 -12.74
CA LEU A 190 -7.83 4.95 -12.20
C LEU A 190 -9.22 5.57 -12.34
N LYS A 191 -9.35 6.88 -12.09
CA LYS A 191 -10.62 7.63 -12.32
C LYS A 191 -11.06 7.56 -13.77
N THR A 192 -10.14 7.71 -14.71
CA THR A 192 -10.44 7.61 -16.15
C THR A 192 -10.97 6.22 -16.49
N ILE A 193 -10.28 5.16 -16.04
CA ILE A 193 -10.69 3.77 -16.28
C ILE A 193 -12.08 3.49 -15.70
N LEU A 194 -12.35 3.96 -14.47
CA LEU A 194 -13.66 3.78 -13.83
C LEU A 194 -14.77 4.50 -14.59
N ASN A 195 -14.52 5.72 -15.06
CA ASN A 195 -15.49 6.47 -15.85
C ASN A 195 -15.80 5.78 -17.18
N ASP A 196 -14.80 5.22 -17.86
CA ASP A 196 -15.00 4.50 -19.10
C ASP A 196 -15.73 3.18 -18.88
N TYR A 197 -15.45 2.49 -17.76
CA TYR A 197 -16.19 1.31 -17.36
C TYR A 197 -17.67 1.62 -17.09
N ASP A 198 -17.99 2.71 -16.38
CA ASP A 198 -19.39 3.13 -16.13
C ASP A 198 -20.13 3.45 -17.44
N LYS A 199 -19.48 4.12 -18.39
CA LYS A 199 -20.05 4.39 -19.71
C LYS A 199 -20.35 3.10 -20.45
N SER A 200 -19.44 2.11 -20.43
CA SER A 200 -19.63 0.82 -21.09
C SER A 200 -20.82 0.06 -20.52
N LEU A 201 -21.01 0.07 -19.21
CA LEU A 201 -22.16 -0.55 -18.54
C LEU A 201 -23.49 0.15 -18.88
N SER A 202 -23.47 1.47 -19.04
CA SER A 202 -24.68 2.24 -19.43
C SER A 202 -25.11 1.97 -20.86
N THR A 203 -24.15 1.68 -21.76
CA THR A 203 -24.41 1.36 -23.16
C THR A 203 -24.97 -0.05 -23.36
N GLN A 204 -24.59 -1.00 -22.51
CA GLN A 204 -25.09 -2.40 -22.57
C GLN A 204 -26.53 -2.56 -22.02
N LYS A 205 -27.06 -1.56 -21.31
CA LYS A 205 -28.42 -1.57 -20.76
C LYS A 205 -29.48 -0.96 -21.70
N LYS A 206 -29.08 -0.50 -22.88
CA LYS A 206 -29.97 -0.03 -23.93
C LYS A 206 -30.15 -1.08 -25.02
#